data_bdc3b86685b38b5b78da31fa73d0eaef
#
_entry.id   bdc3b86685b38b5b78da31fa73d0eaef
#
_cell.length_a   1.000
_cell.length_b   1.000
_cell.length_c   1.000
_cell.angle_alpha   90.00
_cell.angle_beta   90.00
_cell.angle_gamma   90.00
#
_symmetry.space_group_name_H-M   'P 1'
#
loop_
_entity.id
_entity.type
_entity.pdbx_description
1 polymer ?
#
loop_
_entity_poly.entity_id
_entity_poly.type
_entity_poly.pdbx_seq_one_letter_code
_entity_poly.pdbx_strand_id
1 'polypeptide(L)'
;MKHKSEQKTLISTSNHQEDKEEDNITIALAGNANVGKSVIFNELTGSNQIIGNWPGKTVELAEGHLHFGGHEIDVVDLPGIYSFSTYSMEEIVSREFIAFNKPDLVINVVDAAVLERNLFFTMQLMEMEVPLIVCINQ
;
A
#
# COMPACT_ATOMS: atom_id res chain seq x y z
N MET A 1 10.20 -16.46 19.77
CA MET A 1 11.29 -16.10 18.88
C MET A 1 10.93 -16.10 17.40
N LYS A 2 10.17 -17.08 16.93
CA LYS A 2 9.65 -17.06 15.55
C LYS A 2 8.73 -15.87 15.27
N HIS A 3 7.96 -15.42 16.26
CA HIS A 3 7.11 -14.24 16.13
C HIS A 3 7.87 -12.94 15.86
N LYS A 4 9.10 -12.83 16.37
CA LYS A 4 9.90 -11.62 16.17
C LYS A 4 10.41 -11.46 14.74
N SER A 5 10.70 -12.56 14.06
CA SER A 5 11.19 -12.48 12.67
C SER A 5 10.06 -12.24 11.68
N GLU A 6 8.89 -12.81 11.91
CA GLU A 6 7.70 -12.58 11.10
C GLU A 6 7.17 -11.15 11.27
N GLN A 7 7.13 -10.66 12.51
CA GLN A 7 6.79 -9.27 12.78
C GLN A 7 7.79 -8.31 12.16
N LYS A 8 9.06 -8.67 12.12
CA LYS A 8 10.08 -7.81 11.54
C LYS A 8 9.93 -7.66 10.04
N THR A 9 9.42 -8.67 9.34
CA THR A 9 9.16 -8.61 7.90
C THR A 9 7.93 -7.76 7.58
N LEU A 10 6.87 -7.91 8.37
CA LEU A 10 5.61 -7.18 8.17
C LEU A 10 5.63 -5.76 8.74
N ILE A 11 6.53 -5.50 9.68
CA ILE A 11 6.68 -4.21 10.35
C ILE A 11 7.87 -3.42 9.76
N SER A 12 8.55 -3.96 8.75
CA SER A 12 9.71 -3.28 8.17
C SER A 12 9.37 -1.86 7.74
N THR A 13 8.17 -1.64 7.23
CA THR A 13 7.67 -0.32 6.89
C THR A 13 7.40 0.58 8.10
N SER A 14 7.06 0.01 9.27
CA SER A 14 6.80 0.80 10.46
C SER A 14 8.05 1.07 11.29
N ASN A 15 8.99 0.14 11.30
CA ASN A 15 10.26 0.33 12.00
C ASN A 15 11.19 1.33 11.30
N HIS A 16 10.97 1.57 10.03
CA HIS A 16 11.71 2.59 9.30
C HIS A 16 11.40 4.02 9.75
N GLN A 17 10.39 4.21 10.61
CA GLN A 17 10.11 5.53 11.16
C GLN A 17 11.12 5.97 12.23
N GLU A 18 11.73 5.02 12.94
CA GLU A 18 12.72 5.34 13.97
C GLU A 18 14.13 5.43 13.40
N ASP A 19 14.41 4.66 12.35
CA ASP A 19 15.71 4.62 11.66
C ASP A 19 15.63 5.24 10.27
N LYS A 20 14.81 6.25 10.05
CA LYS A 20 14.80 6.94 8.76
C LYS A 20 16.18 7.53 8.51
N GLU A 21 17.06 6.67 8.07
CA GLU A 21 18.12 7.14 7.21
C GLU A 21 17.45 7.83 6.04
N GLU A 22 17.94 8.97 5.68
CA GLU A 22 17.35 9.99 4.83
C GLU A 22 16.86 9.51 3.45
N ASP A 23 17.04 8.24 3.12
CA ASP A 23 16.83 7.72 1.77
C ASP A 23 15.72 6.65 1.64
N ASN A 24 15.01 6.34 2.72
CA ASN A 24 14.00 5.27 2.69
C ASN A 24 12.60 5.84 2.49
N ILE A 25 12.03 5.54 1.32
CA ILE A 25 10.72 6.04 0.91
C ILE A 25 9.74 4.87 0.94
N THR A 26 8.55 5.09 1.49
CA THR A 26 7.47 4.09 1.49
C THR A 26 6.34 4.55 0.58
N ILE A 27 5.98 3.69 -0.37
CA ILE A 27 4.85 3.89 -1.27
C ILE A 27 3.80 2.84 -1.00
N ALA A 28 2.56 3.23 -0.86
CA ALA A 28 1.42 2.33 -0.76
C ALA A 28 0.62 2.34 -2.06
N LEU A 29 0.26 1.16 -2.55
CA LEU A 29 -0.67 1.03 -3.67
C LEU A 29 -2.07 0.78 -3.13
N ALA A 30 -3.02 1.57 -3.55
CA ALA A 30 -4.42 1.50 -3.13
C ALA A 30 -5.34 1.45 -4.34
N GLY A 31 -6.46 0.77 -4.22
CA GLY A 31 -7.44 0.67 -5.28
C GLY A 31 -8.25 -0.61 -5.18
N ASN A 32 -9.19 -0.77 -6.10
CA ASN A 32 -10.02 -1.97 -6.17
C ASN A 32 -9.18 -3.18 -6.58
N ALA A 33 -9.70 -4.38 -6.29
CA ALA A 33 -8.97 -5.62 -6.57
C ALA A 33 -8.71 -5.84 -8.07
N ASN A 34 -9.58 -5.35 -8.95
CA ASN A 34 -9.57 -5.66 -10.39
C ASN A 34 -9.13 -4.48 -11.28
N VAL A 35 -8.36 -3.55 -10.77
CA VAL A 35 -7.91 -2.37 -11.52
C VAL A 35 -6.52 -2.50 -12.12
N GLY A 36 -5.89 -3.67 -12.00
CA GLY A 36 -4.51 -3.87 -12.43
C GLY A 36 -3.47 -3.44 -11.39
N LYS A 37 -3.87 -3.31 -10.14
CA LYS A 37 -2.99 -2.90 -9.05
C LYS A 37 -1.82 -3.88 -8.84
N SER A 38 -2.09 -5.20 -8.93
CA SER A 38 -1.05 -6.23 -8.83
C SER A 38 -0.05 -6.17 -9.98
N VAL A 39 -0.50 -5.84 -11.17
CA VAL A 39 0.39 -5.67 -12.33
C VAL A 39 1.36 -4.51 -12.09
N ILE A 40 0.85 -3.40 -11.61
CA ILE A 40 1.67 -2.23 -11.29
C ILE A 40 2.66 -2.56 -10.16
N PHE A 41 2.21 -3.27 -9.14
CA PHE A 41 3.07 -3.71 -8.05
C PHE A 41 4.22 -4.57 -8.57
N ASN A 42 3.94 -5.54 -9.42
CA ASN A 42 4.96 -6.43 -10.00
C ASN A 42 5.92 -5.67 -10.91
N GLU A 43 5.44 -4.73 -11.68
CA GLU A 43 6.29 -3.89 -12.53
C GLU A 43 7.25 -3.04 -11.69
N LEU A 44 6.77 -2.46 -10.61
CA LEU A 44 7.60 -1.63 -9.73
C LEU A 44 8.64 -2.44 -8.96
N THR A 45 8.28 -3.62 -8.49
CA THR A 45 9.13 -4.43 -7.60
C THR A 45 9.92 -5.51 -8.32
N GLY A 46 9.73 -5.67 -9.62
CA GLY A 46 10.34 -6.75 -10.39
C GLY A 46 9.82 -8.13 -9.98
N SER A 47 8.60 -8.22 -9.51
CA SER A 47 7.96 -9.44 -9.01
C SER A 47 8.65 -10.06 -7.78
N ASN A 48 9.57 -9.33 -7.16
CA ASN A 48 10.22 -9.75 -5.91
C ASN A 48 9.39 -9.23 -4.74
N GLN A 49 8.47 -10.06 -4.27
CA GLN A 49 7.57 -9.69 -3.20
C GLN A 49 7.67 -10.66 -2.04
N ILE A 50 7.42 -10.13 -0.86
CA ILE A 50 7.23 -10.91 0.36
C ILE A 50 5.74 -10.85 0.68
N ILE A 51 5.11 -12.02 0.81
CA ILE A 51 3.70 -12.11 1.16
C ILE A 51 3.59 -12.65 2.58
N GLY A 52 2.80 -11.99 3.39
CA GLY A 52 2.50 -12.39 4.75
C GLY A 52 1.14 -11.91 5.17
N ASN A 53 0.83 -12.08 6.44
CA ASN A 53 -0.41 -11.56 7.02
C ASN A 53 -0.12 -10.33 7.85
N TRP A 54 -1.07 -9.41 7.87
CA TRP A 54 -1.03 -8.31 8.80
C TRP A 54 -0.98 -8.84 10.23
N PRO A 55 -0.18 -8.22 11.13
CA PRO A 55 -0.10 -8.66 12.51
C PRO A 55 -1.47 -8.74 13.18
N GLY A 56 -1.82 -9.93 13.69
CA GLY A 56 -3.08 -10.17 14.37
C GLY A 56 -4.33 -10.22 13.50
N LYS A 57 -4.17 -10.27 12.16
CA LYS A 57 -5.29 -10.28 11.22
C LYS A 57 -5.11 -11.35 10.15
N THR A 58 -6.21 -11.75 9.52
CA THR A 58 -6.22 -12.75 8.45
C THR A 58 -6.13 -12.13 7.05
N VAL A 59 -5.66 -10.90 6.96
CA VAL A 59 -5.54 -10.15 5.70
C VAL A 59 -4.10 -10.26 5.20
N GLU A 60 -3.94 -10.57 3.92
CA GLU A 60 -2.62 -10.64 3.30
C GLU A 60 -2.03 -9.25 3.05
N LEU A 61 -0.74 -9.18 3.23
CA LEU A 61 0.07 -8.02 2.90
C LEU A 61 1.15 -8.46 1.91
N ALA A 62 1.27 -7.76 0.80
CA ALA A 62 2.40 -7.91 -0.12
C ALA A 62 3.30 -6.69 -0.02
N GLU A 63 4.58 -6.94 0.14
CA GLU A 63 5.61 -5.90 0.25
C GLU A 63 6.74 -6.21 -0.71
N GLY A 64 7.27 -5.21 -1.37
CA GLY A 64 8.39 -5.34 -2.29
C GLY A 64 9.31 -4.12 -2.19
N HIS A 65 10.39 -4.18 -2.95
CA HIS A 65 11.40 -3.14 -2.94
C HIS A 65 11.72 -2.67 -4.36
N LEU A 66 12.05 -1.41 -4.47
CA LEU A 66 12.43 -0.76 -5.71
C LEU A 66 13.63 0.14 -5.45
N HIS A 67 14.64 0.07 -6.32
CA HIS A 67 15.76 1.01 -6.31
C HIS A 67 15.58 1.99 -7.46
N PHE A 68 15.52 3.26 -7.15
CA PHE A 68 15.37 4.30 -8.16
C PHE A 68 16.04 5.60 -7.73
N GLY A 69 16.85 6.15 -8.61
CA GLY A 69 17.48 7.44 -8.36
C GLY A 69 18.40 7.47 -7.13
N GLY A 70 19.02 6.34 -6.78
CA GLY A 70 19.85 6.23 -5.59
C GLY A 70 19.07 6.03 -4.30
N HIS A 71 17.73 5.93 -4.39
CA HIS A 71 16.85 5.71 -3.25
C HIS A 71 16.40 4.26 -3.18
N GLU A 72 16.27 3.75 -1.98
CA GLU A 72 15.58 2.50 -1.73
C GLU A 72 14.13 2.79 -1.38
N ILE A 73 13.20 2.18 -2.11
CA ILE A 73 11.77 2.43 -1.98
C ILE A 73 11.09 1.13 -1.57
N ASP A 74 10.37 1.18 -0.45
CA ASP A 74 9.50 0.09 -0.03
C ASP A 74 8.12 0.30 -0.63
N VAL A 75 7.59 -0.72 -1.29
CA VAL A 75 6.28 -0.69 -1.92
C VAL A 75 5.36 -1.67 -1.21
N VAL A 76 4.26 -1.18 -0.69
CA VAL A 76 3.26 -2.00 0.00
C VAL A 76 2.00 -2.05 -0.84
N ASP A 77 1.56 -3.26 -1.18
CA ASP A 77 0.31 -3.46 -1.89
C ASP A 77 -0.82 -3.63 -0.86
N LEU A 78 -1.62 -2.59 -0.68
CA LEU A 78 -2.75 -2.63 0.24
C LEU A 78 -3.86 -3.55 -0.31
N PRO A 79 -4.67 -4.15 0.57
CA PRO A 79 -5.80 -4.95 0.13
C PRO A 79 -6.72 -4.17 -0.82
N GLY A 80 -7.27 -4.86 -1.81
CA GLY A 80 -8.22 -4.25 -2.74
C GLY A 80 -9.53 -3.89 -2.05
N ILE A 81 -9.88 -2.62 -2.08
CA ILE A 81 -11.12 -2.10 -1.49
C ILE A 81 -11.79 -1.11 -2.42
N TYR A 82 -13.09 -0.94 -2.27
CA TYR A 82 -13.88 -0.02 -3.09
C TYR A 82 -14.06 1.35 -2.44
N SER A 83 -14.03 1.39 -1.12
CA SER A 83 -14.19 2.63 -0.36
C SER A 83 -13.90 2.35 1.11
N PHE A 84 -13.79 3.41 1.92
CA PHE A 84 -13.68 3.30 3.37
C PHE A 84 -15.06 3.32 4.07
N SER A 85 -16.13 3.06 3.35
CA SER A 85 -17.49 3.14 3.88
C SER A 85 -18.00 1.83 4.47
N THR A 86 -17.28 0.73 4.28
CA THR A 86 -17.60 -0.56 4.90
C THR A 86 -16.67 -0.83 6.08
N TYR A 87 -16.98 -1.86 6.86
CA TYR A 87 -16.16 -2.26 8.00
C TYR A 87 -15.48 -3.61 7.76
N SER A 88 -15.12 -3.89 6.52
CA SER A 88 -14.36 -5.09 6.20
C SER A 88 -12.96 -5.03 6.83
N MET A 89 -12.38 -6.19 7.06
CA MET A 89 -11.03 -6.27 7.62
C MET A 89 -10.01 -5.62 6.67
N GLU A 90 -10.18 -5.82 5.37
CA GLU A 90 -9.33 -5.23 4.34
C GLU A 90 -9.36 -3.70 4.39
N GLU A 91 -10.54 -3.16 4.59
CA GLU A 91 -10.72 -1.70 4.71
C GLU A 91 -10.07 -1.15 5.97
N ILE A 92 -10.28 -1.82 7.10
CA ILE A 92 -9.67 -1.43 8.38
C ILE A 92 -8.15 -1.43 8.24
N VAL A 93 -7.58 -2.49 7.69
CA VAL A 93 -6.13 -2.62 7.50
C VAL A 93 -5.59 -1.50 6.62
N SER A 94 -6.25 -1.22 5.50
CA SER A 94 -5.80 -0.18 4.57
C SER A 94 -5.86 1.20 5.20
N ARG A 95 -6.93 1.49 5.91
CA ARG A 95 -7.09 2.78 6.59
C ARG A 95 -6.05 2.96 7.69
N GLU A 96 -5.86 1.93 8.51
CA GLU A 96 -4.87 1.98 9.58
C GLU A 96 -3.45 2.13 9.05
N PHE A 97 -3.12 1.43 7.96
CA PHE A 97 -1.81 1.58 7.36
C PHE A 97 -1.55 3.03 6.93
N ILE A 98 -2.48 3.63 6.21
CA ILE A 98 -2.32 5.00 5.73
C ILE A 98 -2.27 5.99 6.91
N ALA A 99 -3.13 5.81 7.90
CA ALA A 99 -3.23 6.73 9.03
C ALA A 99 -2.04 6.65 9.99
N PHE A 100 -1.54 5.45 10.26
CA PHE A 100 -0.53 5.25 11.30
C PHE A 100 0.88 5.05 10.74
N ASN A 101 1.02 4.35 9.64
CA ASN A 101 2.33 4.17 9.02
C ASN A 101 2.76 5.37 8.18
N LYS A 102 1.82 6.21 7.77
CA LYS A 102 2.06 7.44 7.04
C LYS A 102 3.03 7.24 5.87
N PRO A 103 2.62 6.51 4.84
CA PRO A 103 3.46 6.34 3.66
C PRO A 103 3.82 7.71 3.06
N ASP A 104 4.98 7.79 2.45
CA ASP A 104 5.43 9.02 1.80
C ASP A 104 4.60 9.34 0.56
N LEU A 105 4.00 8.33 -0.05
CA LEU A 105 3.15 8.48 -1.23
C LEU A 105 2.14 7.33 -1.27
N VAL A 106 0.92 7.65 -1.63
CA VAL A 106 -0.10 6.67 -2.01
C VAL A 106 -0.33 6.77 -3.52
N ILE A 107 -0.21 5.65 -4.22
CA ILE A 107 -0.60 5.55 -5.63
C ILE A 107 -1.97 4.88 -5.67
N ASN A 108 -2.98 5.64 -6.02
CA ASN A 108 -4.33 5.14 -6.18
C ASN A 108 -4.55 4.70 -7.62
N VAL A 109 -4.65 3.39 -7.82
CA VAL A 109 -4.88 2.80 -9.14
C VAL A 109 -6.38 2.77 -9.40
N VAL A 110 -6.82 3.39 -10.48
CA VAL A 110 -8.22 3.47 -10.88
C VAL A 110 -8.41 2.88 -12.27
N ASP A 111 -9.59 2.31 -12.51
CA ASP A 111 -9.95 1.74 -13.80
C ASP A 111 -10.66 2.80 -14.64
N ALA A 112 -10.11 3.10 -15.82
CA ALA A 112 -10.69 4.07 -16.73
C ALA A 112 -12.10 3.70 -17.18
N ALA A 113 -12.42 2.41 -17.26
CA ALA A 113 -13.73 1.95 -17.69
C ALA A 113 -14.84 2.22 -16.66
N VAL A 114 -14.47 2.35 -15.39
CA VAL A 114 -15.41 2.62 -14.28
C VAL A 114 -14.89 3.77 -13.41
N LEU A 115 -14.38 4.79 -14.06
CA LEU A 115 -13.65 5.88 -13.41
C LEU A 115 -14.50 6.57 -12.33
N GLU A 116 -15.74 6.90 -12.63
CA GLU A 116 -16.63 7.58 -11.70
C GLU A 116 -16.78 6.82 -10.39
N ARG A 117 -16.95 5.50 -10.47
CA ARG A 117 -17.04 4.65 -9.27
C ARG A 117 -15.74 4.66 -8.49
N ASN A 118 -14.61 4.58 -9.18
CA ASN A 118 -13.29 4.54 -8.54
C ASN A 118 -12.92 5.87 -7.89
N LEU A 119 -13.34 6.98 -8.45
CA LEU A 119 -13.00 8.31 -7.92
C LEU A 119 -13.65 8.57 -6.55
N PHE A 120 -14.71 7.85 -6.20
CA PHE A 120 -15.26 7.95 -4.85
C PHE A 120 -14.23 7.58 -3.78
N PHE A 121 -13.53 6.47 -3.98
CA PHE A 121 -12.44 6.08 -3.09
C PHE A 121 -11.27 7.07 -3.13
N THR A 122 -10.95 7.60 -4.30
CA THR A 122 -9.92 8.62 -4.47
C THR A 122 -10.21 9.84 -3.59
N MET A 123 -11.45 10.29 -3.56
CA MET A 123 -11.84 11.41 -2.71
C MET A 123 -11.65 11.11 -1.23
N GLN A 124 -11.96 9.89 -0.81
CA GLN A 124 -11.73 9.48 0.58
C GLN A 124 -10.23 9.45 0.93
N LEU A 125 -9.38 9.02 0.00
CA LEU A 125 -7.93 9.08 0.19
C LEU A 125 -7.44 10.53 0.31
N MET A 126 -7.99 11.43 -0.49
CA MET A 126 -7.65 12.86 -0.40
C MET A 126 -7.99 13.44 0.97
N GLU A 127 -9.08 13.01 1.58
CA GLU A 127 -9.48 13.45 2.91
C GLU A 127 -8.50 13.01 4.00
N MET A 128 -7.71 11.98 3.76
CA MET A 128 -6.68 11.53 4.69
C MET A 128 -5.40 12.39 4.66
N GLU A 129 -5.35 13.37 3.78
CA GLU A 129 -4.23 14.31 3.68
C GLU A 129 -2.88 13.66 3.44
N VAL A 130 -2.88 12.54 2.70
CA VAL A 130 -1.65 11.84 2.31
C VAL A 130 -1.24 12.30 0.90
N PRO A 131 0.07 12.39 0.61
CA PRO A 131 0.51 12.63 -0.77
C PRO A 131 -0.03 11.53 -1.69
N LEU A 132 -0.69 11.94 -2.77
CA LEU A 132 -1.49 11.06 -3.60
C LEU A 132 -1.19 11.25 -5.08
N ILE A 133 -0.99 10.15 -5.79
CA ILE A 133 -0.98 10.12 -7.26
C ILE A 133 -2.10 9.19 -7.70
N VAL A 134 -2.87 9.62 -8.67
CA VAL A 134 -3.89 8.79 -9.29
C VAL A 134 -3.33 8.19 -10.56
N CYS A 135 -3.28 6.86 -10.62
CA CYS A 135 -2.81 6.11 -11.78
C CYS A 135 -4.03 5.53 -12.50
N ILE A 136 -4.30 6.03 -13.70
CA ILE A 136 -5.43 5.58 -14.50
C ILE A 136 -4.97 4.41 -15.38
N ASN A 137 -5.61 3.27 -15.21
CA ASN A 137 -5.30 2.04 -15.93
C ASN A 137 -6.54 1.53 -16.66
N GLN A 138 -6.31 0.77 -17.71
CA GLN A 138 -7.41 0.15 -18.47
C GLN A 138 -7.48 -1.36 -18.26
#